data_3c9e21f283540482370f46626eebfd17
#
_entry.id   3c9e21f283540482370f46626eebfd17
#
_cell.length_a   1.000
_cell.length_b   1.000
_cell.length_c   1.000
_cell.angle_alpha   90.00
_cell.angle_beta   90.00
_cell.angle_gamma   90.00
#
_symmetry.space_group_name_H-M   'P 1'
#
loop_
_entity.id
_entity.type
_entity.pdbx_description
1 polymer ?
#
loop_
_entity_poly.entity_id
_entity_poly.type
_entity_poly.pdbx_seq_one_letter_code
_entity_poly.pdbx_strand_id
1 'polypeptide(L)'
;MNATQEVLDASAKIVADFGAHDTAAYFAGFAPSATFMFYTHTERLNSRAEYETLWAQWEANDGFKVHGCKSSNQKVQLLGAASPNGPSGAVFSHLVESSIEFGGEVSTIHERETIVFEKHSEGWVAVHEHLSPETAE
;
A
#
# COMPACT_ATOMS: atom_id res chain seq x y z
N MET A 1 20.48 8.91 6.86
CA MET A 1 19.03 8.75 7.04
C MET A 1 18.77 7.52 7.91
N ASN A 2 17.87 7.60 8.86
CA ASN A 2 17.59 6.46 9.73
C ASN A 2 16.51 5.55 9.11
N ALA A 3 16.38 4.35 9.65
CA ALA A 3 15.46 3.35 9.11
C ALA A 3 13.98 3.81 9.13
N THR A 4 13.58 4.51 10.20
CA THR A 4 12.22 5.05 10.28
C THR A 4 11.93 5.99 9.11
N GLN A 5 12.86 6.90 8.83
CA GLN A 5 12.68 7.83 7.71
C GLN A 5 12.69 7.11 6.37
N GLU A 6 13.53 6.08 6.22
CA GLU A 6 13.56 5.28 4.99
C GLU A 6 12.21 4.59 4.74
N VAL A 7 11.58 4.07 5.79
CA VAL A 7 10.26 3.44 5.67
C VAL A 7 9.19 4.48 5.35
N LEU A 8 9.24 5.65 5.98
CA LEU A 8 8.32 6.74 5.66
C LEU A 8 8.45 7.17 4.20
N ASP A 9 9.68 7.24 3.69
CA ASP A 9 9.91 7.60 2.29
C ASP A 9 9.39 6.53 1.34
N ALA A 10 9.60 5.24 1.65
CA ALA A 10 9.07 4.14 0.85
C ALA A 10 7.54 4.15 0.84
N SER A 11 6.92 4.44 1.98
CA SER A 11 5.47 4.56 2.11
C SER A 11 4.94 5.74 1.30
N ALA A 12 5.62 6.88 1.38
CA ALA A 12 5.23 8.08 0.65
C ALA A 12 5.26 7.84 -0.87
N LYS A 13 6.24 7.07 -1.34
CA LYS A 13 6.32 6.72 -2.76
C LYS A 13 5.14 5.85 -3.18
N ILE A 14 4.78 4.85 -2.37
CA ILE A 14 3.61 3.99 -2.67
C ILE A 14 2.35 4.84 -2.74
N VAL A 15 2.15 5.74 -1.78
CA VAL A 15 0.97 6.64 -1.76
C VAL A 15 0.95 7.55 -3.00
N ALA A 16 2.09 8.12 -3.35
CA ALA A 16 2.18 9.03 -4.51
C ALA A 16 1.92 8.28 -5.82
N ASP A 17 2.50 7.09 -5.98
CA ASP A 17 2.33 6.30 -7.19
C ASP A 17 0.89 5.81 -7.33
N PHE A 18 0.25 5.39 -6.24
CA PHE A 18 -1.16 5.03 -6.23
C PHE A 18 -2.01 6.24 -6.60
N GLY A 19 -1.77 7.38 -5.95
CA GLY A 19 -2.53 8.62 -6.19
C GLY A 19 -2.41 9.15 -7.62
N ALA A 20 -1.30 8.85 -8.28
CA ALA A 20 -1.07 9.23 -9.68
C ALA A 20 -1.61 8.18 -10.67
N HIS A 21 -2.16 7.08 -10.18
CA HIS A 21 -2.56 5.94 -10.99
C HIS A 21 -1.40 5.44 -11.86
N ASP A 22 -0.20 5.50 -11.32
CA ASP A 22 1.01 5.00 -12.01
C ASP A 22 1.14 3.51 -11.70
N THR A 23 0.43 2.70 -12.46
CA THR A 23 0.30 1.27 -12.22
C THR A 23 1.66 0.56 -12.08
N ALA A 24 2.56 0.80 -13.01
CA ALA A 24 3.86 0.13 -13.01
C ALA A 24 4.70 0.53 -11.79
N ALA A 25 4.75 1.81 -11.47
CA ALA A 25 5.52 2.31 -10.34
C ALA A 25 4.94 1.83 -9.01
N TYR A 26 3.60 1.86 -8.90
CA TYR A 26 2.90 1.41 -7.71
C TYR A 26 3.24 -0.06 -7.40
N PHE A 27 3.06 -0.93 -8.37
CA PHE A 27 3.33 -2.35 -8.15
C PHE A 27 4.81 -2.66 -7.94
N ALA A 28 5.71 -1.84 -8.48
CA ALA A 28 7.15 -2.01 -8.27
C ALA A 28 7.54 -1.83 -6.79
N GLY A 29 6.71 -1.17 -5.98
CA GLY A 29 6.95 -1.02 -4.55
C GLY A 29 6.68 -2.29 -3.73
N PHE A 30 6.10 -3.32 -4.34
CA PHE A 30 5.73 -4.55 -3.67
C PHE A 30 6.58 -5.73 -4.19
N ALA A 31 6.92 -6.64 -3.28
CA ALA A 31 7.62 -7.87 -3.66
C ALA A 31 6.67 -8.76 -4.48
N PRO A 32 7.21 -9.59 -5.39
CA PRO A 32 6.37 -10.53 -6.15
C PRO A 32 5.54 -11.47 -5.26
N SER A 33 6.04 -11.81 -4.07
CA SER A 33 5.36 -12.67 -3.10
C SER A 33 4.46 -11.91 -2.13
N ALA A 34 4.29 -10.61 -2.30
CA ALA A 34 3.45 -9.81 -1.40
C ALA A 34 2.02 -10.32 -1.36
N THR A 35 1.39 -10.21 -0.19
CA THR A 35 0.00 -10.61 0.01
C THR A 35 -0.84 -9.40 0.37
N PHE A 36 -2.15 -9.47 0.07
CA PHE A 36 -3.06 -8.35 0.25
C PHE A 36 -4.39 -8.82 0.82
N MET A 37 -4.92 -8.07 1.77
CA MET A 37 -6.25 -8.33 2.34
C MET A 37 -7.07 -7.05 2.25
N PHE A 38 -8.09 -7.07 1.39
CA PHE A 38 -8.96 -5.92 1.16
C PHE A 38 -10.38 -6.25 1.60
N TYR A 39 -11.01 -5.37 2.36
CA TYR A 39 -12.40 -5.57 2.80
C TYR A 39 -13.38 -5.53 1.62
N THR A 40 -12.93 -4.97 0.48
CA THR A 40 -13.71 -4.91 -0.76
C THR A 40 -13.59 -6.16 -1.62
N HIS A 41 -12.77 -7.11 -1.20
CA HIS A 41 -12.53 -8.36 -1.93
C HIS A 41 -12.55 -9.52 -0.94
N THR A 42 -13.32 -10.56 -1.22
CA THR A 42 -13.58 -11.61 -0.23
C THR A 42 -12.40 -12.52 0.05
N GLU A 43 -11.49 -12.68 -0.91
CA GLU A 43 -10.37 -13.58 -0.76
C GLU A 43 -9.06 -12.82 -0.60
N ARG A 44 -8.15 -13.40 0.18
CA ARG A 44 -6.79 -12.87 0.26
C ARG A 44 -6.11 -13.02 -1.11
N LEU A 45 -5.44 -11.97 -1.56
CA LEU A 45 -4.59 -12.04 -2.74
C LEU A 45 -3.22 -12.53 -2.29
N ASN A 46 -2.75 -13.61 -2.88
CA ASN A 46 -1.57 -14.32 -2.40
C ASN A 46 -0.29 -14.00 -3.15
N SER A 47 -0.35 -13.07 -4.08
CA SER A 47 0.82 -12.60 -4.82
C SER A 47 0.55 -11.24 -5.43
N ARG A 48 1.63 -10.55 -5.78
CA ARG A 48 1.50 -9.29 -6.50
C ARG A 48 0.78 -9.49 -7.83
N ALA A 49 1.07 -10.60 -8.54
CA ALA A 49 0.44 -10.90 -9.82
C ALA A 49 -1.09 -11.04 -9.69
N GLU A 50 -1.58 -11.62 -8.59
CA GLU A 50 -3.02 -11.71 -8.36
C GLU A 50 -3.66 -10.33 -8.20
N TYR A 51 -3.00 -9.42 -7.50
CA TYR A 51 -3.49 -8.05 -7.35
C TYR A 51 -3.41 -7.31 -8.69
N GLU A 52 -2.33 -7.47 -9.44
CA GLU A 52 -2.20 -6.85 -10.76
C GLU A 52 -3.33 -7.29 -11.69
N THR A 53 -3.70 -8.57 -11.64
CA THR A 53 -4.83 -9.11 -12.42
C THR A 53 -6.15 -8.46 -11.99
N LEU A 54 -6.40 -8.36 -10.69
CA LEU A 54 -7.62 -7.73 -10.17
C LEU A 54 -7.68 -6.24 -10.57
N TRP A 55 -6.57 -5.54 -10.46
CA TRP A 55 -6.45 -4.13 -10.86
C TRP A 55 -6.81 -3.96 -12.34
N ALA A 56 -6.25 -4.81 -13.20
CA ALA A 56 -6.53 -4.77 -14.64
C ALA A 56 -8.01 -5.05 -14.93
N GLN A 57 -8.65 -5.94 -14.16
CA GLN A 57 -10.08 -6.20 -14.28
C GLN A 57 -10.91 -4.99 -13.89
N TRP A 58 -10.54 -4.29 -12.83
CA TRP A 58 -11.21 -3.05 -12.42
C TRP A 58 -11.11 -1.99 -13.53
N GLU A 59 -9.92 -1.85 -14.12
CA GLU A 59 -9.75 -0.88 -15.22
C GLU A 59 -10.61 -1.25 -16.43
N ALA A 60 -10.59 -2.51 -16.82
CA ALA A 60 -11.28 -2.96 -18.02
C ALA A 60 -12.81 -2.99 -17.87
N ASN A 61 -13.30 -3.41 -16.69
CA ASN A 61 -14.73 -3.63 -16.48
C ASN A 61 -15.44 -2.43 -15.88
N ASP A 62 -14.74 -1.65 -15.04
CA ASP A 62 -15.36 -0.60 -14.24
C ASP A 62 -14.78 0.79 -14.52
N GLY A 63 -13.82 0.89 -15.41
CA GLY A 63 -13.15 2.17 -15.68
C GLY A 63 -12.42 2.70 -14.45
N PHE A 64 -11.88 1.81 -13.62
CA PHE A 64 -11.19 2.18 -12.39
C PHE A 64 -10.05 3.15 -12.66
N LYS A 65 -10.04 4.25 -11.90
CA LYS A 65 -8.96 5.23 -11.96
C LYS A 65 -8.79 5.88 -10.59
N VAL A 66 -7.56 6.09 -10.19
CA VAL A 66 -7.23 6.83 -8.97
C VAL A 66 -6.93 8.28 -9.37
N HIS A 67 -7.60 9.21 -8.71
CA HIS A 67 -7.42 10.65 -8.95
C HIS A 67 -6.53 11.32 -7.91
N GLY A 68 -6.38 10.71 -6.74
CA GLY A 68 -5.52 11.24 -5.70
C GLY A 68 -5.52 10.34 -4.48
N CYS A 69 -4.51 10.52 -3.63
CA CYS A 69 -4.37 9.76 -2.39
C CYS A 69 -3.59 10.58 -1.38
N LYS A 70 -4.08 10.63 -0.15
CA LYS A 70 -3.44 11.38 0.94
C LYS A 70 -3.25 10.48 2.15
N SER A 71 -2.09 10.59 2.78
CA SER A 71 -1.72 9.84 3.98
C SER A 71 -1.70 10.76 5.19
N SER A 72 -2.17 10.26 6.32
CA SER A 72 -2.11 10.99 7.59
C SER A 72 -1.98 10.00 8.75
N ASN A 73 -1.69 10.52 9.94
CA ASN A 73 -1.57 9.74 11.18
C ASN A 73 -0.64 8.53 11.01
N GLN A 74 0.56 8.79 10.54
CA GLN A 74 1.55 7.76 10.20
C GLN A 74 2.26 7.21 11.44
N LYS A 75 2.49 5.90 11.44
CA LYS A 75 3.26 5.24 12.49
C LYS A 75 4.14 4.16 11.87
N VAL A 76 5.43 4.18 12.21
CA VAL A 76 6.39 3.15 11.82
C VAL A 76 6.81 2.38 13.06
N GLN A 77 6.77 1.05 12.98
CA GLN A 77 7.30 0.16 14.01
C GLN A 77 8.37 -0.70 13.35
N LEU A 78 9.61 -0.57 13.80
CA LEU A 78 10.72 -1.33 13.24
C LEU A 78 10.79 -2.72 13.89
N LEU A 79 11.11 -3.73 13.07
CA LEU A 79 11.28 -5.10 13.51
C LEU A 79 12.76 -5.47 13.42
N GLY A 80 13.27 -6.09 14.49
CA GLY A 80 14.66 -6.50 14.54
C GLY A 80 15.65 -5.34 14.71
N ALA A 81 15.21 -4.23 15.28
CA ALA A 81 16.07 -3.03 15.45
C ALA A 81 17.26 -3.29 16.37
N ALA A 82 17.11 -4.24 17.29
CA ALA A 82 18.18 -4.58 18.26
C ALA A 82 19.18 -5.61 17.71
N SER A 83 18.96 -6.13 16.50
CA SER A 83 19.89 -7.11 15.92
C SER A 83 21.17 -6.41 15.46
N PRO A 84 22.31 -7.19 15.38
CA PRO A 84 23.59 -6.60 14.98
C PRO A 84 23.56 -5.89 13.61
N ASN A 85 22.69 -6.35 12.70
CA ASN A 85 22.61 -5.77 11.35
C ASN A 85 21.48 -4.75 11.23
N GLY A 86 20.89 -4.35 12.35
CA GLY A 86 19.80 -3.39 12.36
C GLY A 86 18.46 -4.01 11.99
N PRO A 87 17.43 -3.19 11.76
CA PRO A 87 16.08 -3.70 11.47
C PRO A 87 16.01 -4.43 10.14
N SER A 88 15.24 -5.51 10.12
CA SER A 88 15.00 -6.33 8.93
C SER A 88 13.61 -6.13 8.34
N GLY A 89 12.71 -5.53 9.10
CA GLY A 89 11.35 -5.29 8.67
C GLY A 89 10.73 -4.11 9.39
N ALA A 90 9.54 -3.74 8.97
CA ALA A 90 8.79 -2.65 9.58
C ALA A 90 7.30 -2.84 9.34
N VAL A 91 6.50 -2.39 10.31
CA VAL A 91 5.06 -2.25 10.16
C VAL A 91 4.77 -0.76 10.06
N PHE A 92 4.14 -0.36 8.96
CA PHE A 92 3.70 1.01 8.73
C PHE A 92 2.17 1.03 8.76
N SER A 93 1.60 1.94 9.55
CA SER A 93 0.16 2.13 9.57
C SER A 93 -0.18 3.60 9.43
N HIS A 94 -1.31 3.88 8.79
CA HIS A 94 -1.75 5.26 8.59
C HIS A 94 -3.24 5.30 8.24
N LEU A 95 -3.77 6.51 8.21
CA LEU A 95 -5.08 6.77 7.62
C LEU A 95 -4.85 7.22 6.18
N VAL A 96 -5.71 6.76 5.29
CA VAL A 96 -5.60 7.03 3.86
C VAL A 96 -6.92 7.57 3.34
N GLU A 97 -6.84 8.66 2.57
CA GLU A 97 -7.98 9.24 1.88
C GLU A 97 -7.70 9.16 0.39
N SER A 98 -8.52 8.40 -0.33
CA SER A 98 -8.34 8.19 -1.77
C SER A 98 -9.53 8.71 -2.54
N SER A 99 -9.26 9.41 -3.64
CA SER A 99 -10.27 9.80 -4.62
C SER A 99 -10.18 8.82 -5.77
N ILE A 100 -11.22 8.01 -5.96
CA ILE A 100 -11.22 6.94 -6.96
C ILE A 100 -12.48 7.01 -7.81
N GLU A 101 -12.36 6.45 -9.00
CA GLU A 101 -13.46 6.40 -9.96
C GLU A 101 -13.77 4.95 -10.32
N PHE A 102 -15.06 4.59 -10.22
CA PHE A 102 -15.58 3.31 -10.68
C PHE A 102 -16.90 3.60 -11.40
N GLY A 103 -17.09 2.97 -12.56
CA GLY A 103 -18.33 3.11 -13.31
C GLY A 103 -18.65 4.54 -13.71
N GLY A 104 -17.64 5.38 -13.87
CA GLY A 104 -17.80 6.78 -14.21
C GLY A 104 -18.11 7.70 -13.04
N GLU A 105 -18.16 7.15 -11.81
CA GLU A 105 -18.43 7.93 -10.61
C GLU A 105 -17.17 8.08 -9.77
N VAL A 106 -16.83 9.31 -9.42
CA VAL A 106 -15.70 9.63 -8.53
C VAL A 106 -16.21 9.72 -7.11
N SER A 107 -15.55 9.03 -6.19
CA SER A 107 -15.88 9.09 -4.77
C SER A 107 -14.60 9.21 -3.95
N THR A 108 -14.74 9.73 -2.75
CA THR A 108 -13.65 9.81 -1.77
C THR A 108 -13.89 8.73 -0.72
N ILE A 109 -12.89 7.89 -0.50
CA ILE A 109 -12.97 6.83 0.50
C ILE A 109 -11.92 7.07 1.58
N HIS A 110 -12.28 6.70 2.81
CA HIS A 110 -11.43 6.84 3.98
C HIS A 110 -11.15 5.46 4.54
N GLU A 111 -9.87 5.11 4.65
CA GLU A 111 -9.46 3.76 5.04
C GLU A 111 -8.34 3.81 6.05
N ARG A 112 -8.22 2.72 6.82
CA ARG A 112 -7.05 2.44 7.66
C ARG A 112 -6.22 1.42 6.90
N GLU A 113 -4.93 1.67 6.78
CA GLU A 113 -4.05 0.79 6.03
C GLU A 113 -2.84 0.40 6.86
N THR A 114 -2.47 -0.87 6.78
CA THR A 114 -1.22 -1.38 7.31
C THR A 114 -0.42 -1.94 6.15
N ILE A 115 0.84 -1.53 6.06
CA ILE A 115 1.80 -2.07 5.09
C ILE A 115 2.96 -2.64 5.87
N VAL A 116 3.32 -3.89 5.59
CA VAL A 116 4.50 -4.53 6.17
C VAL A 116 5.63 -4.44 5.15
N PHE A 117 6.77 -3.93 5.60
CA PHE A 117 7.96 -3.79 4.76
C PHE A 117 9.05 -4.74 5.20
N GLU A 118 9.85 -5.16 4.25
CA GLU A 118 11.03 -5.98 4.47
C GLU A 118 12.22 -5.24 3.90
N LYS A 119 13.36 -5.26 4.60
CA LYS A 119 14.55 -4.58 4.12
C LYS A 119 15.33 -5.49 3.19
N HIS A 120 15.55 -5.03 1.97
CA HIS A 120 16.35 -5.69 0.96
C HIS A 120 17.61 -4.87 0.69
N SER A 121 18.55 -5.42 -0.09
CA SER A 121 19.79 -4.71 -0.44
C SER A 121 19.52 -3.41 -1.20
N GLU A 122 18.43 -3.36 -1.98
CA GLU A 122 18.07 -2.18 -2.78
C GLU A 122 17.16 -1.21 -2.03
N GLY A 123 16.75 -1.54 -0.80
CA GLY A 123 15.87 -0.69 -0.01
C GLY A 123 14.72 -1.45 0.61
N TRP A 124 13.70 -0.72 1.02
CA TRP A 124 12.53 -1.29 1.70
C TRP A 124 11.46 -1.65 0.67
N VAL A 125 10.96 -2.88 0.76
CA VAL A 125 9.97 -3.43 -0.18
C VAL A 125 8.75 -3.87 0.60
N ALA A 126 7.55 -3.52 0.14
CA ALA A 126 6.31 -3.94 0.78
C ALA A 126 6.04 -5.42 0.51
N VAL A 127 5.68 -6.15 1.57
CA VAL A 127 5.39 -7.59 1.48
C VAL A 127 3.96 -7.93 1.90
N HIS A 128 3.23 -6.98 2.45
CA HIS A 128 1.82 -7.18 2.82
C HIS A 128 1.11 -5.84 2.93
N GLU A 129 -0.14 -5.83 2.51
CA GLU A 129 -1.03 -4.67 2.67
C GLU A 129 -2.38 -5.16 3.18
N HIS A 130 -2.92 -4.47 4.18
CA HIS A 130 -4.23 -4.75 4.74
C HIS A 130 -5.01 -3.44 4.85
N LEU A 131 -6.21 -3.42 4.28
CA LEU A 131 -7.11 -2.28 4.32
C LEU A 131 -8.36 -2.61 5.12
N SER A 132 -8.82 -1.65 5.89
CA SER A 132 -10.13 -1.69 6.52
C SER A 132 -10.77 -0.31 6.40
N PRO A 133 -12.12 -0.23 6.40
CA PRO A 133 -12.76 1.08 6.32
C PRO A 133 -12.53 1.86 7.62
N GLU A 134 -12.34 3.18 7.48
CA GLU A 134 -12.36 4.07 8.64
C GLU A 134 -13.82 4.31 9.00
N THR A 135 -14.20 3.88 10.20
CA THR A 135 -15.58 4.01 10.63
C THR A 135 -15.76 5.30 11.40
N ALA A 136 -16.85 6.02 11.12
CA ALA A 136 -17.23 7.19 11.90
C ALA A 136 -17.78 6.74 13.26
N GLU A 137 -17.38 7.44 14.31
CA GLU A 137 -17.87 7.21 15.66
C GLU A 137 -19.12 8.06 15.94
#